data_75d8bcfa98686bab5b879c1bdd9ddf84
#
_entry.id   75d8bcfa98686bab5b879c1bdd9ddf84
#
_cell.length_a   1.000
_cell.length_b   1.000
_cell.length_c   1.000
_cell.angle_alpha   90.00
_cell.angle_beta   90.00
_cell.angle_gamma   90.00
#
_symmetry.space_group_name_H-M   'P 1'
#
loop_
_entity.id
_entity.type
_entity.pdbx_description
1 polymer ?
#
loop_
_entity_poly.entity_id
_entity_poly.type
_entity_poly.pdbx_seq_one_letter_code
_entity_poly.pdbx_strand_id
1 'polypeptide(L)'
;MRNNWVREKLKAGEPTIGALMGLGSPSVAELLAHAGSDWLVVETEHSAVEPGQVEHMLMGMSGTNVIPLIRPVSADPLVIQKALDIGGMGVFVPMVRTAEEAAAIVSATRYPPEGIRGFGPLRASQYTFDYPDYLASANENTLVSLILETKEAMDNLDDIMSVPGLDAMYLGLFDLCLSMGLNPIHMPFPQIDEAIDVAVKTGKKHGVAVGIGVGSLDELQQRLDQGMTFCVYGTDYMMLGGAARTGIEGFRKMSGRD
;
A
#
# COMPACT_ATOMS: atom_id res chain seq x y z
N MET A 1 -3.54 20.61 0.97
CA MET A 1 -3.53 19.17 1.35
C MET A 1 -2.72 19.03 2.62
N ARG A 2 -3.10 18.18 3.60
CA ARG A 2 -2.26 17.94 4.78
C ARG A 2 -0.94 17.28 4.36
N ASN A 3 0.11 17.49 5.17
CA ASN A 3 1.40 16.89 4.91
C ASN A 3 1.36 15.35 4.95
N ASN A 4 2.01 14.68 4.00
CA ASN A 4 2.19 13.23 3.98
C ASN A 4 3.51 12.87 4.69
N TRP A 5 3.46 12.88 6.02
CA TRP A 5 4.62 12.59 6.87
C TRP A 5 5.16 11.16 6.71
N VAL A 6 4.33 10.21 6.24
CA VAL A 6 4.78 8.85 5.90
C VAL A 6 5.74 8.91 4.71
N ARG A 7 5.39 9.67 3.66
CA ARG A 7 6.25 9.87 2.50
C ARG A 7 7.60 10.48 2.89
N GLU A 8 7.59 11.44 3.81
CA GLU A 8 8.82 12.05 4.34
C GLU A 8 9.69 11.04 5.08
N LYS A 9 9.10 10.22 5.96
CA LYS A 9 9.81 9.15 6.66
C LYS A 9 10.43 8.14 5.69
N LEU A 10 9.67 7.67 4.71
CA LEU A 10 10.18 6.72 3.72
C LEU A 10 11.37 7.29 2.94
N LYS A 11 11.32 8.56 2.55
CA LYS A 11 12.44 9.27 1.91
C LYS A 11 13.65 9.42 2.84
N ALA A 12 13.44 9.53 4.14
CA ALA A 12 14.51 9.54 5.14
C ALA A 12 15.05 8.13 5.46
N GLY A 13 14.49 7.07 4.88
CA GLY A 13 14.84 5.68 5.18
C GLY A 13 14.32 5.20 6.53
N GLU A 14 13.34 5.88 7.11
CA GLU A 14 12.72 5.51 8.37
C GLU A 14 11.58 4.51 8.16
N PRO A 15 11.47 3.47 9.00
CA PRO A 15 10.41 2.48 8.87
C PRO A 15 9.04 3.05 9.24
N THR A 16 8.03 2.59 8.54
CA THR A 16 6.62 2.86 8.76
C THR A 16 5.81 1.58 8.70
N ILE A 17 4.69 1.54 9.44
CA ILE A 17 3.84 0.35 9.51
C ILE A 17 2.40 0.69 9.15
N GLY A 18 1.80 -0.17 8.35
CA GLY A 18 0.40 -0.08 7.96
C GLY A 18 -0.25 -1.43 7.73
N ALA A 19 -1.49 -1.42 7.28
CA ALA A 19 -2.25 -2.62 6.97
C ALA A 19 -3.14 -2.43 5.74
N LEU A 20 -3.60 -3.54 5.15
CA LEU A 20 -4.62 -3.52 4.11
C LEU A 20 -6.01 -3.69 4.72
N MET A 21 -7.01 -3.01 4.17
CA MET A 21 -8.40 -3.05 4.62
C MET A 21 -9.31 -3.51 3.49
N GLY A 22 -9.82 -4.74 3.59
CA GLY A 22 -10.71 -5.36 2.60
C GLY A 22 -12.16 -5.53 3.07
N LEU A 23 -12.48 -5.26 4.36
CA LEU A 23 -13.83 -5.45 4.91
C LEU A 23 -14.81 -4.33 4.56
N GLY A 24 -14.36 -3.23 3.96
CA GLY A 24 -15.23 -2.12 3.56
C GLY A 24 -15.92 -1.41 4.73
N SER A 25 -15.37 -1.47 5.93
CA SER A 25 -15.98 -0.93 7.15
C SER A 25 -15.31 0.37 7.61
N PRO A 26 -16.04 1.49 7.66
CA PRO A 26 -15.53 2.74 8.24
C PRO A 26 -15.10 2.60 9.71
N SER A 27 -15.81 1.79 10.50
CA SER A 27 -15.48 1.55 11.90
C SER A 27 -14.18 0.76 12.07
N VAL A 28 -13.88 -0.19 11.16
CA VAL A 28 -12.60 -0.90 11.15
C VAL A 28 -11.47 0.06 10.76
N ALA A 29 -11.70 0.93 9.77
CA ALA A 29 -10.73 1.94 9.38
C ALA A 29 -10.40 2.91 10.53
N GLU A 30 -11.42 3.39 11.25
CA GLU A 30 -11.27 4.23 12.44
C GLU A 30 -10.50 3.50 13.55
N LEU A 31 -10.86 2.23 13.84
CA LEU A 31 -10.20 1.41 14.85
C LEU A 31 -8.71 1.24 14.56
N LEU A 32 -8.35 0.84 13.34
CA LEU A 32 -6.96 0.66 12.95
C LEU A 32 -6.15 1.96 12.96
N ALA A 33 -6.79 3.08 12.59
CA ALA A 33 -6.17 4.40 12.69
C ALA A 33 -5.88 4.79 14.14
N HIS A 34 -6.82 4.54 15.07
CA HIS A 34 -6.61 4.76 16.50
C HIS A 34 -5.68 3.74 17.16
N ALA A 35 -5.52 2.55 16.58
CA ALA A 35 -4.51 1.58 17.03
C ALA A 35 -3.07 2.05 16.75
N GLY A 36 -2.90 3.12 15.96
CA GLY A 36 -1.60 3.75 15.72
C GLY A 36 -0.94 3.34 14.40
N SER A 37 -1.71 2.84 13.42
CA SER A 37 -1.17 2.64 12.06
C SER A 37 -0.66 3.95 11.49
N ASP A 38 0.53 3.93 10.88
CA ASP A 38 1.09 5.09 10.19
C ASP A 38 0.31 5.38 8.90
N TRP A 39 -0.07 4.32 8.20
CA TRP A 39 -0.85 4.38 6.97
C TRP A 39 -1.78 3.16 6.85
N LEU A 40 -2.85 3.31 6.08
CA LEU A 40 -3.80 2.25 5.81
C LEU A 40 -4.16 2.24 4.33
N VAL A 41 -4.12 1.07 3.70
CA VAL A 41 -4.51 0.88 2.30
C VAL A 41 -5.96 0.40 2.25
N VAL A 42 -6.83 1.15 1.59
CA VAL A 42 -8.14 0.64 1.21
C VAL A 42 -7.98 -0.24 -0.02
N GLU A 43 -8.28 -1.51 0.14
CA GLU A 43 -8.18 -2.53 -0.89
C GLU A 43 -9.42 -2.51 -1.77
N THR A 44 -9.27 -2.22 -3.07
CA THR A 44 -10.39 -2.25 -4.03
C THR A 44 -10.19 -3.22 -5.18
N GLU A 45 -9.02 -3.86 -5.28
CA GLU A 45 -8.74 -4.83 -6.34
C GLU A 45 -9.35 -6.22 -6.01
N HIS A 46 -9.07 -6.74 -4.81
CA HIS A 46 -9.50 -8.09 -4.40
C HIS A 46 -10.62 -8.09 -3.37
N SER A 47 -11.29 -6.97 -3.19
CA SER A 47 -12.43 -6.82 -2.27
C SER A 47 -13.68 -6.34 -3.00
N ALA A 48 -14.81 -6.34 -2.31
CA ALA A 48 -16.05 -5.77 -2.81
C ALA A 48 -16.21 -4.26 -2.47
N VAL A 49 -15.10 -3.58 -2.15
CA VAL A 49 -15.12 -2.18 -1.73
C VAL A 49 -15.25 -1.28 -2.95
N GLU A 50 -16.38 -0.58 -3.05
CA GLU A 50 -16.69 0.36 -4.12
C GLU A 50 -16.30 1.81 -3.74
N PRO A 51 -16.16 2.74 -4.70
CA PRO A 51 -15.70 4.11 -4.43
C PRO A 51 -16.46 4.85 -3.33
N GLY A 52 -17.77 4.64 -3.20
CA GLY A 52 -18.56 5.23 -2.11
C GLY A 52 -18.20 4.67 -0.73
N GLN A 53 -17.87 3.37 -0.64
CA GLN A 53 -17.40 2.77 0.61
C GLN A 53 -15.98 3.27 0.93
N VAL A 54 -15.10 3.40 -0.08
CA VAL A 54 -13.78 4.03 0.11
C VAL A 54 -13.94 5.40 0.76
N GLU A 55 -14.80 6.26 0.24
CA GLU A 55 -15.04 7.59 0.81
C GLU A 55 -15.48 7.52 2.28
N HIS A 56 -16.41 6.62 2.62
CA HIS A 56 -16.85 6.43 4.01
C HIS A 56 -15.72 5.91 4.93
N MET A 57 -14.86 5.00 4.44
CA MET A 57 -13.69 4.54 5.20
C MET A 57 -12.70 5.69 5.44
N LEU A 58 -12.48 6.54 4.43
CA LEU A 58 -11.67 7.75 4.57
C LEU A 58 -12.26 8.75 5.58
N MET A 59 -13.60 8.84 5.67
CA MET A 59 -14.29 9.64 6.71
C MET A 59 -14.03 9.06 8.11
N GLY A 60 -14.07 7.74 8.28
CA GLY A 60 -13.72 7.08 9.55
C GLY A 60 -12.30 7.38 10.03
N MET A 61 -11.36 7.53 9.12
CA MET A 61 -9.98 7.92 9.44
C MET A 61 -9.77 9.43 9.67
N SER A 62 -10.79 10.25 9.38
CA SER A 62 -10.72 11.71 9.57
C SER A 62 -10.51 12.06 11.04
N GLY A 63 -9.63 13.01 11.32
CA GLY A 63 -9.30 13.38 12.72
C GLY A 63 -8.15 12.57 13.34
N THR A 64 -7.64 11.57 12.64
CA THR A 64 -6.41 10.86 13.00
C THR A 64 -5.23 11.31 12.14
N ASN A 65 -4.02 10.88 12.51
CA ASN A 65 -2.81 11.19 11.74
C ASN A 65 -2.50 10.14 10.66
N VAL A 66 -3.28 9.04 10.56
CA VAL A 66 -3.06 7.98 9.60
C VAL A 66 -3.08 8.51 8.16
N ILE A 67 -2.19 8.01 7.31
CA ILE A 67 -2.14 8.37 5.89
C ILE A 67 -2.96 7.33 5.10
N PRO A 68 -4.09 7.74 4.47
CA PRO A 68 -4.91 6.84 3.67
C PRO A 68 -4.29 6.63 2.28
N LEU A 69 -4.00 5.39 1.95
CA LEU A 69 -3.60 4.95 0.63
C LEU A 69 -4.75 4.14 0.00
N ILE A 70 -4.82 4.09 -1.31
CA ILE A 70 -5.83 3.30 -2.02
C ILE A 70 -5.13 2.36 -2.99
N ARG A 71 -5.48 1.07 -2.94
CA ARG A 71 -5.14 0.11 -3.99
C ARG A 71 -6.24 0.15 -5.04
N PRO A 72 -5.98 0.78 -6.20
CA PRO A 72 -6.95 0.83 -7.29
C PRO A 72 -7.06 -0.53 -7.98
N VAL A 73 -8.17 -0.78 -8.66
CA VAL A 73 -8.41 -2.02 -9.41
C VAL A 73 -7.50 -2.17 -10.65
N SER A 74 -6.87 -1.09 -11.07
CA SER A 74 -5.95 -1.07 -12.22
C SER A 74 -5.10 0.19 -12.23
N ALA A 75 -4.09 0.20 -13.13
CA ALA A 75 -3.23 1.34 -13.41
C ALA A 75 -3.87 2.39 -14.37
N ASP A 76 -5.16 2.27 -14.69
CA ASP A 76 -5.84 3.25 -15.54
C ASP A 76 -5.78 4.65 -14.90
N PRO A 77 -5.35 5.69 -15.66
CA PRO A 77 -5.22 7.05 -15.13
C PRO A 77 -6.50 7.62 -14.51
N LEU A 78 -7.69 7.25 -15.02
CA LEU A 78 -8.96 7.73 -14.48
C LEU A 78 -9.30 7.02 -13.15
N VAL A 79 -8.90 5.77 -12.99
CA VAL A 79 -9.06 5.02 -11.73
C VAL A 79 -8.12 5.58 -10.66
N ILE A 80 -6.87 5.86 -11.02
CA ILE A 80 -5.88 6.53 -10.14
C ILE A 80 -6.38 7.93 -9.75
N GLN A 81 -6.83 8.74 -10.72
CA GLN A 81 -7.41 10.05 -10.45
C GLN A 81 -8.57 9.94 -9.46
N LYS A 82 -9.51 9.02 -9.67
CA LYS A 82 -10.66 8.82 -8.78
C LYS A 82 -10.23 8.50 -7.36
N ALA A 83 -9.26 7.62 -7.18
CA ALA A 83 -8.72 7.26 -5.87
C ALA A 83 -8.17 8.49 -5.11
N LEU A 84 -7.48 9.38 -5.81
CA LEU A 84 -6.92 10.58 -5.23
C LEU A 84 -7.98 11.68 -4.99
N ASP A 85 -8.97 11.83 -5.88
CA ASP A 85 -10.00 12.87 -5.79
C ASP A 85 -10.97 12.64 -4.63
N ILE A 86 -11.25 11.37 -4.28
CA ILE A 86 -12.06 11.03 -3.09
C ILE A 86 -11.29 11.15 -1.78
N GLY A 87 -9.99 11.47 -1.82
CA GLY A 87 -9.18 11.83 -0.65
C GLY A 87 -8.08 10.86 -0.26
N GLY A 88 -7.71 9.91 -1.14
CA GLY A 88 -6.47 9.16 -0.99
C GLY A 88 -5.26 10.09 -0.98
N MET A 89 -4.32 9.86 -0.08
CA MET A 89 -3.05 10.59 -0.02
C MET A 89 -1.92 9.85 -0.72
N GLY A 90 -2.25 8.78 -1.42
CA GLY A 90 -1.36 8.01 -2.25
C GLY A 90 -2.07 6.80 -2.82
N VAL A 91 -1.35 6.10 -3.69
CA VAL A 91 -1.82 4.92 -4.39
C VAL A 91 -0.87 3.74 -4.17
N PHE A 92 -1.44 2.55 -4.24
CA PHE A 92 -0.76 1.25 -4.07
C PHE A 92 -1.10 0.39 -5.30
N VAL A 93 -0.43 0.68 -6.44
CA VAL A 93 -0.86 0.22 -7.77
C VAL A 93 -0.36 -1.18 -8.08
N PRO A 94 -1.26 -2.14 -8.40
CA PRO A 94 -0.91 -3.53 -8.64
C PRO A 94 -0.35 -3.80 -10.04
N MET A 95 0.25 -4.98 -10.22
CA MET A 95 0.59 -5.61 -11.49
C MET A 95 1.53 -4.82 -12.40
N VAL A 96 2.42 -4.00 -11.82
CA VAL A 96 3.41 -3.22 -12.58
C VAL A 96 4.58 -4.11 -13.00
N ARG A 97 4.98 -4.02 -14.27
CA ARG A 97 5.98 -4.90 -14.89
C ARG A 97 7.15 -4.19 -15.54
N THR A 98 6.94 -2.93 -15.96
CA THR A 98 7.96 -2.17 -16.69
C THR A 98 8.14 -0.75 -16.16
N ALA A 99 9.27 -0.13 -16.50
CA ALA A 99 9.55 1.26 -16.15
C ALA A 99 8.58 2.24 -16.84
N GLU A 100 8.11 1.92 -18.05
CA GLU A 100 7.13 2.72 -18.78
C GLU A 100 5.77 2.71 -18.05
N GLU A 101 5.32 1.56 -17.55
CA GLU A 101 4.11 1.46 -16.72
C GLU A 101 4.27 2.26 -15.42
N ALA A 102 5.41 2.11 -14.75
CA ALA A 102 5.71 2.88 -13.53
C ALA A 102 5.70 4.39 -13.77
N ALA A 103 6.33 4.86 -14.87
CA ALA A 103 6.35 6.27 -15.24
C ALA A 103 4.94 6.80 -15.58
N ALA A 104 4.13 6.01 -16.29
CA ALA A 104 2.74 6.36 -16.58
C ALA A 104 1.90 6.50 -15.31
N ILE A 105 2.08 5.60 -14.34
CA ILE A 105 1.41 5.68 -13.02
C ILE A 105 1.84 6.94 -12.28
N VAL A 106 3.14 7.22 -12.17
CA VAL A 106 3.63 8.44 -11.52
C VAL A 106 3.01 9.67 -12.19
N SER A 107 3.01 9.74 -13.52
CA SER A 107 2.42 10.84 -14.29
C SER A 107 0.91 10.99 -14.01
N ALA A 108 0.17 9.89 -13.90
CA ALA A 108 -1.27 9.89 -13.58
C ALA A 108 -1.58 10.42 -12.16
N THR A 109 -0.61 10.41 -11.25
CA THR A 109 -0.77 10.92 -9.88
C THR A 109 -0.43 12.40 -9.73
N ARG A 110 0.16 13.04 -10.73
CA ARG A 110 0.67 14.42 -10.67
C ARG A 110 -0.15 15.36 -11.53
N TYR A 111 -0.40 16.56 -11.02
CA TYR A 111 -0.94 17.64 -11.83
C TYR A 111 0.13 18.21 -12.78
N PRO A 112 -0.30 18.77 -13.94
CA PRO A 112 0.63 19.48 -14.80
C PRO A 112 1.44 20.58 -14.07
N PRO A 113 2.71 20.85 -14.47
CA PRO A 113 3.41 20.26 -15.62
C PRO A 113 4.09 18.92 -15.34
N GLU A 114 4.07 18.39 -14.11
CA GLU A 114 4.77 17.15 -13.70
C GLU A 114 4.06 15.88 -14.17
N GLY A 115 2.77 15.95 -14.49
CA GLY A 115 1.97 14.82 -14.92
C GLY A 115 0.71 15.21 -15.68
N ILE A 116 -0.23 14.25 -15.75
CA ILE A 116 -1.45 14.35 -16.57
C ILE A 116 -2.75 14.28 -15.75
N ARG A 117 -2.68 14.27 -14.41
CA ARG A 117 -3.87 14.17 -13.55
C ARG A 117 -4.85 15.30 -13.86
N GLY A 118 -6.11 14.95 -14.15
CA GLY A 118 -7.19 15.91 -14.30
C GLY A 118 -7.57 16.55 -12.95
N PHE A 119 -8.04 17.81 -12.97
CA PHE A 119 -8.38 18.54 -11.77
C PHE A 119 -9.86 18.38 -11.38
N GLY A 120 -10.13 17.66 -10.31
CA GLY A 120 -11.47 17.43 -9.78
C GLY A 120 -11.46 16.98 -8.30
N PRO A 121 -10.58 17.54 -7.43
CA PRO A 121 -10.36 17.02 -6.08
C PRO A 121 -11.45 17.46 -5.11
N LEU A 122 -12.66 16.96 -5.26
CA LEU A 122 -13.81 17.38 -4.45
C LEU A 122 -13.54 17.21 -2.95
N ARG A 123 -13.49 15.96 -2.46
CA ARG A 123 -13.23 15.67 -1.04
C ARG A 123 -11.78 15.95 -0.66
N ALA A 124 -10.83 15.61 -1.50
CA ALA A 124 -9.41 15.80 -1.25
C ALA A 124 -9.03 17.26 -0.97
N SER A 125 -9.78 18.23 -1.53
CA SER A 125 -9.62 19.67 -1.31
C SER A 125 -10.62 20.24 -0.29
N GLN A 126 -11.13 19.41 0.63
CA GLN A 126 -12.15 19.82 1.60
C GLN A 126 -13.40 20.44 0.94
N TYR A 127 -13.92 19.78 -0.10
CA TYR A 127 -15.09 20.24 -0.87
C TYR A 127 -14.91 21.66 -1.43
N THR A 128 -13.74 21.93 -2.02
CA THR A 128 -13.33 23.20 -2.64
C THR A 128 -12.85 24.30 -1.70
N PHE A 129 -13.02 24.13 -0.38
CA PHE A 129 -12.60 25.16 0.58
C PHE A 129 -11.09 25.35 0.67
N ASP A 130 -10.31 24.38 0.17
CA ASP A 130 -8.84 24.36 0.25
C ASP A 130 -8.16 24.22 -1.14
N TYR A 131 -8.81 24.69 -2.22
CA TYR A 131 -8.28 24.51 -3.58
C TYR A 131 -6.87 25.06 -3.79
N PRO A 132 -6.55 26.31 -3.40
CA PRO A 132 -5.22 26.86 -3.66
C PRO A 132 -4.12 26.08 -2.94
N ASP A 133 -4.29 25.80 -1.65
CA ASP A 133 -3.31 25.09 -0.85
C ASP A 133 -3.21 23.62 -1.23
N TYR A 134 -4.35 23.01 -1.62
CA TYR A 134 -4.38 21.66 -2.14
C TYR A 134 -3.56 21.55 -3.43
N LEU A 135 -3.82 22.41 -4.41
CA LEU A 135 -3.12 22.37 -5.71
C LEU A 135 -1.62 22.64 -5.54
N ALA A 136 -1.27 23.59 -4.69
CA ALA A 136 0.13 23.94 -4.43
C ALA A 136 0.96 22.81 -3.81
N SER A 137 0.31 21.87 -3.09
CA SER A 137 1.00 20.83 -2.33
C SER A 137 0.69 19.39 -2.77
N ALA A 138 -0.28 19.17 -3.65
CA ALA A 138 -0.77 17.83 -3.98
C ALA A 138 0.32 16.95 -4.62
N ASN A 139 1.10 17.48 -5.56
CA ASN A 139 2.16 16.71 -6.21
C ASN A 139 3.24 16.24 -5.21
N GLU A 140 3.58 17.09 -4.25
CA GLU A 140 4.58 16.76 -3.23
C GLU A 140 4.05 15.81 -2.15
N ASN A 141 2.74 15.83 -1.88
CA ASN A 141 2.11 15.05 -0.82
C ASN A 141 1.46 13.75 -1.28
N THR A 142 1.43 13.45 -2.56
CA THR A 142 0.91 12.18 -3.07
C THR A 142 2.00 11.11 -3.05
N LEU A 143 1.80 10.06 -2.24
CA LEU A 143 2.68 8.91 -2.18
C LEU A 143 2.37 7.94 -3.33
N VAL A 144 3.39 7.49 -4.05
CA VAL A 144 3.26 6.49 -5.10
C VAL A 144 3.97 5.22 -4.68
N SER A 145 3.20 4.16 -4.50
CA SER A 145 3.70 2.81 -4.25
C SER A 145 3.23 1.86 -5.34
N LEU A 146 4.13 1.00 -5.81
CA LEU A 146 3.86 -0.01 -6.82
C LEU A 146 3.91 -1.40 -6.20
N ILE A 147 3.07 -2.33 -6.69
CA ILE A 147 3.16 -3.74 -6.33
C ILE A 147 3.87 -4.46 -7.48
N LEU A 148 5.04 -5.02 -7.15
CA LEU A 148 5.83 -5.83 -8.06
C LEU A 148 5.63 -7.29 -7.67
N GLU A 149 4.96 -8.05 -8.53
CA GLU A 149 4.41 -9.35 -8.18
C GLU A 149 4.49 -10.36 -9.34
N THR A 150 5.35 -10.07 -10.32
CA THR A 150 5.60 -10.97 -11.44
C THR A 150 7.10 -11.15 -11.66
N LYS A 151 7.48 -12.28 -12.25
CA LYS A 151 8.87 -12.51 -12.66
C LYS A 151 9.37 -11.42 -13.60
N GLU A 152 8.53 -10.97 -14.54
CA GLU A 152 8.85 -9.86 -15.46
C GLU A 152 9.19 -8.56 -14.71
N ALA A 153 8.42 -8.23 -13.67
CA ALA A 153 8.71 -7.07 -12.82
C ALA A 153 10.07 -7.20 -12.12
N MET A 154 10.42 -8.41 -11.67
CA MET A 154 11.72 -8.66 -11.05
C MET A 154 12.88 -8.59 -12.06
N ASP A 155 12.66 -9.04 -13.30
CA ASP A 155 13.65 -8.92 -14.38
C ASP A 155 13.90 -7.44 -14.76
N ASN A 156 12.89 -6.55 -14.60
CA ASN A 156 12.94 -5.11 -14.88
C ASN A 156 13.11 -4.23 -13.63
N LEU A 157 13.41 -4.82 -12.48
CA LEU A 157 13.34 -4.17 -11.17
C LEU A 157 14.19 -2.88 -11.07
N ASP A 158 15.41 -2.90 -11.60
CA ASP A 158 16.34 -1.75 -11.54
C ASP A 158 15.80 -0.56 -12.35
N ASP A 159 15.26 -0.83 -13.52
CA ASP A 159 14.65 0.19 -14.38
C ASP A 159 13.38 0.75 -13.76
N ILE A 160 12.50 -0.10 -13.20
CA ILE A 160 11.28 0.33 -12.51
C ILE A 160 11.62 1.23 -11.32
N MET A 161 12.55 0.81 -10.47
CA MET A 161 12.91 1.58 -9.28
C MET A 161 13.67 2.87 -9.60
N SER A 162 14.26 2.99 -10.79
CA SER A 162 14.91 4.23 -11.25
C SER A 162 13.93 5.33 -11.66
N VAL A 163 12.62 5.04 -11.77
CA VAL A 163 11.61 6.00 -12.21
C VAL A 163 11.44 7.14 -11.20
N PRO A 164 11.65 8.40 -11.60
CA PRO A 164 11.49 9.53 -10.69
C PRO A 164 10.06 9.66 -10.16
N GLY A 165 9.92 9.93 -8.87
CA GLY A 165 8.62 10.13 -8.23
C GLY A 165 7.99 8.86 -7.64
N LEU A 166 8.63 7.71 -7.79
CA LEU A 166 8.29 6.50 -7.04
C LEU A 166 8.80 6.62 -5.60
N ASP A 167 7.94 6.39 -4.62
CA ASP A 167 8.28 6.50 -3.20
C ASP A 167 8.49 5.14 -2.53
N ALA A 168 7.68 4.14 -2.91
CA ALA A 168 7.74 2.81 -2.32
C ALA A 168 7.41 1.70 -3.33
N MET A 169 7.89 0.50 -3.04
CA MET A 169 7.44 -0.72 -3.71
C MET A 169 7.03 -1.78 -2.67
N TYR A 170 6.05 -2.55 -3.03
CA TYR A 170 5.60 -3.71 -2.29
C TYR A 170 5.83 -4.97 -3.13
N LEU A 171 6.42 -6.00 -2.55
CA LEU A 171 6.61 -7.28 -3.22
C LEU A 171 5.43 -8.19 -2.92
N GLY A 172 4.61 -8.47 -3.94
CA GLY A 172 3.46 -9.36 -3.86
C GLY A 172 3.88 -10.83 -3.95
N LEU A 173 4.25 -11.43 -2.82
CA LEU A 173 4.92 -12.74 -2.81
C LEU A 173 4.07 -13.87 -3.37
N PHE A 174 2.74 -13.85 -3.18
CA PHE A 174 1.86 -14.91 -3.66
C PHE A 174 1.80 -14.93 -5.19
N ASP A 175 1.56 -13.78 -5.80
CA ASP A 175 1.50 -13.65 -7.26
C ASP A 175 2.88 -13.82 -7.88
N LEU A 176 3.94 -13.36 -7.22
CA LEU A 176 5.31 -13.61 -7.65
C LEU A 176 5.61 -15.12 -7.71
N CYS A 177 5.24 -15.88 -6.66
CA CYS A 177 5.36 -17.34 -6.68
C CYS A 177 4.62 -17.94 -7.88
N LEU A 178 3.34 -17.58 -8.08
CA LEU A 178 2.53 -18.08 -9.18
C LEU A 178 3.15 -17.75 -10.54
N SER A 179 3.66 -16.53 -10.72
CA SER A 179 4.33 -16.11 -11.96
C SER A 179 5.63 -16.87 -12.25
N MET A 180 6.27 -17.39 -11.20
CA MET A 180 7.46 -18.27 -11.30
C MET A 180 7.12 -19.75 -11.41
N GLY A 181 5.82 -20.12 -11.45
CA GLY A 181 5.36 -21.52 -11.47
C GLY A 181 5.49 -22.23 -10.12
N LEU A 182 5.62 -21.47 -9.02
CA LEU A 182 5.70 -21.99 -7.66
C LEU A 182 4.34 -21.95 -6.97
N ASN A 183 4.05 -22.92 -6.08
CA ASN A 183 2.83 -22.89 -5.28
C ASN A 183 3.07 -22.09 -3.99
N PRO A 184 2.44 -20.91 -3.80
CA PRO A 184 2.69 -20.05 -2.64
C PRO A 184 2.37 -20.70 -1.29
N ILE A 185 1.53 -21.76 -1.26
CA ILE A 185 1.22 -22.49 -0.02
C ILE A 185 2.45 -23.22 0.54
N HIS A 186 3.44 -23.48 -0.31
CA HIS A 186 4.67 -24.18 0.08
C HIS A 186 5.86 -23.24 0.35
N MET A 187 5.62 -21.94 0.46
CA MET A 187 6.69 -21.01 0.88
C MET A 187 7.29 -21.43 2.25
N PRO A 188 8.58 -21.15 2.50
CA PRO A 188 9.50 -20.33 1.71
C PRO A 188 10.15 -21.08 0.53
N PHE A 189 10.63 -20.30 -0.47
CA PHE A 189 11.42 -20.79 -1.59
C PHE A 189 12.71 -19.96 -1.73
N PRO A 190 13.87 -20.57 -2.00
CA PRO A 190 15.12 -19.83 -2.17
C PRO A 190 15.05 -18.72 -3.22
N GLN A 191 14.28 -18.93 -4.32
CA GLN A 191 14.11 -17.93 -5.38
C GLN A 191 13.34 -16.71 -4.89
N ILE A 192 12.42 -16.89 -3.94
CA ILE A 192 11.66 -15.79 -3.33
C ILE A 192 12.53 -15.04 -2.32
N ASP A 193 13.34 -15.75 -1.54
CA ASP A 193 14.28 -15.12 -0.62
C ASP A 193 15.32 -14.28 -1.40
N GLU A 194 15.84 -14.80 -2.52
CA GLU A 194 16.71 -14.05 -3.43
C GLU A 194 16.02 -12.81 -4.01
N ALA A 195 14.75 -12.93 -4.45
CA ALA A 195 13.98 -11.81 -4.96
C ALA A 195 13.79 -10.71 -3.91
N ILE A 196 13.55 -11.08 -2.65
CA ILE A 196 13.47 -10.16 -1.51
C ILE A 196 14.78 -9.41 -1.31
N ASP A 197 15.92 -10.12 -1.27
CA ASP A 197 17.24 -9.52 -1.07
C ASP A 197 17.60 -8.56 -2.21
N VAL A 198 17.32 -8.96 -3.46
CA VAL A 198 17.54 -8.13 -4.64
C VAL A 198 16.67 -6.87 -4.57
N ALA A 199 15.38 -7.01 -4.19
CA ALA A 199 14.46 -5.88 -4.06
C ALA A 199 14.94 -4.86 -3.01
N VAL A 200 15.35 -5.31 -1.83
CA VAL A 200 15.87 -4.43 -0.76
C VAL A 200 17.15 -3.71 -1.22
N LYS A 201 18.08 -4.43 -1.85
CA LYS A 201 19.32 -3.84 -2.37
C LYS A 201 19.05 -2.79 -3.44
N THR A 202 18.13 -3.07 -4.36
CA THR A 202 17.78 -2.17 -5.46
C THR A 202 17.02 -0.94 -4.93
N GLY A 203 16.08 -1.14 -4.00
CA GLY A 203 15.39 -0.04 -3.34
C GLY A 203 16.35 0.93 -2.64
N LYS A 204 17.33 0.39 -1.91
CA LYS A 204 18.37 1.21 -1.28
C LYS A 204 19.21 1.99 -2.30
N LYS A 205 19.51 1.39 -3.46
CA LYS A 205 20.27 2.04 -4.56
C LYS A 205 19.52 3.27 -5.10
N HIS A 206 18.19 3.17 -5.26
CA HIS A 206 17.36 4.20 -5.87
C HIS A 206 16.63 5.10 -4.86
N GLY A 207 16.76 4.84 -3.56
CA GLY A 207 16.05 5.59 -2.52
C GLY A 207 14.54 5.30 -2.50
N VAL A 208 14.12 4.11 -2.96
CA VAL A 208 12.74 3.61 -2.95
C VAL A 208 12.54 2.69 -1.75
N ALA A 209 11.54 2.98 -0.93
CA ALA A 209 11.20 2.14 0.21
C ALA A 209 10.69 0.77 -0.24
N VAL A 210 11.11 -0.29 0.42
CA VAL A 210 10.68 -1.66 0.10
C VAL A 210 9.87 -2.23 1.23
N GLY A 211 8.82 -2.98 0.90
CA GLY A 211 7.98 -3.67 1.86
C GLY A 211 7.38 -4.97 1.35
N ILE A 212 6.92 -5.78 2.30
CA ILE A 212 6.11 -6.97 2.07
C ILE A 212 5.02 -7.09 3.15
N GLY A 213 4.07 -7.99 2.95
CA GLY A 213 3.13 -8.39 3.99
C GLY A 213 3.78 -9.36 4.98
N VAL A 214 3.59 -9.11 6.28
CA VAL A 214 4.05 -9.97 7.36
C VAL A 214 2.88 -10.36 8.26
N GLY A 215 2.93 -11.57 8.83
CA GLY A 215 1.88 -12.12 9.68
C GLY A 215 2.26 -12.23 11.17
N SER A 216 3.50 -11.93 11.53
CA SER A 216 4.00 -12.02 12.92
C SER A 216 5.02 -10.93 13.22
N LEU A 217 5.25 -10.69 14.53
CA LEU A 217 6.27 -9.75 14.97
C LEU A 217 7.69 -10.25 14.68
N ASP A 218 7.91 -11.56 14.74
CA ASP A 218 9.23 -12.15 14.43
C ASP A 218 9.57 -11.94 12.95
N GLU A 219 8.60 -12.16 12.07
CA GLU A 219 8.77 -11.88 10.65
C GLU A 219 8.96 -10.38 10.39
N LEU A 220 8.20 -9.52 11.07
CA LEU A 220 8.37 -8.07 10.98
C LEU A 220 9.78 -7.65 11.37
N GLN A 221 10.31 -8.17 12.50
CA GLN A 221 11.68 -7.88 12.94
C GLN A 221 12.71 -8.34 11.89
N GLN A 222 12.54 -9.53 11.32
CA GLN A 222 13.42 -10.02 10.26
C GLN A 222 13.44 -9.08 9.05
N ARG A 223 12.28 -8.55 8.64
CA ARG A 223 12.20 -7.63 7.49
C ARG A 223 12.80 -6.26 7.79
N LEU A 224 12.63 -5.76 9.00
CA LEU A 224 13.30 -4.55 9.46
C LEU A 224 14.84 -4.72 9.48
N ASP A 225 15.33 -5.87 9.96
CA ASP A 225 16.78 -6.18 9.97
C ASP A 225 17.36 -6.31 8.54
N GLN A 226 16.55 -6.73 7.57
CA GLN A 226 16.90 -6.73 6.15
C GLN A 226 16.92 -5.31 5.55
N GLY A 227 16.36 -4.31 6.22
CA GLY A 227 16.31 -2.90 5.78
C GLY A 227 15.03 -2.50 5.06
N MET A 228 13.95 -3.24 5.23
CA MET A 228 12.63 -2.82 4.74
C MET A 228 12.07 -1.71 5.60
N THR A 229 11.40 -0.74 4.95
CA THR A 229 10.86 0.45 5.62
C THR A 229 9.37 0.67 5.35
N PHE A 230 8.76 -0.06 4.42
CA PHE A 230 7.34 0.02 4.09
C PHE A 230 6.60 -1.26 4.54
N CYS A 231 6.41 -1.42 5.85
CA CYS A 231 5.95 -2.67 6.44
C CYS A 231 4.43 -2.80 6.43
N VAL A 232 3.91 -3.89 5.85
CA VAL A 232 2.47 -4.23 5.86
C VAL A 232 2.21 -5.30 6.92
N TYR A 233 1.55 -4.95 8.02
CA TYR A 233 1.21 -5.91 9.06
C TYR A 233 -0.20 -6.47 8.85
N GLY A 234 -0.29 -7.49 8.00
CA GLY A 234 -1.53 -8.23 7.74
C GLY A 234 -2.64 -7.43 7.05
N THR A 235 -3.83 -8.02 7.12
CA THR A 235 -5.07 -7.41 6.62
C THR A 235 -6.11 -7.40 7.75
N ASP A 236 -7.08 -6.49 7.68
CA ASP A 236 -8.13 -6.34 8.69
C ASP A 236 -8.90 -7.66 8.94
N TYR A 237 -9.27 -8.39 7.89
CA TYR A 237 -9.97 -9.67 8.02
C TYR A 237 -9.06 -10.79 8.59
N MET A 238 -7.76 -10.79 8.31
CA MET A 238 -6.82 -11.76 8.92
C MET A 238 -6.63 -11.47 10.41
N MET A 239 -6.48 -10.21 10.78
CA MET A 239 -6.36 -9.81 12.19
C MET A 239 -7.62 -10.20 12.98
N LEU A 240 -8.81 -9.83 12.48
CA LEU A 240 -10.07 -10.16 13.12
C LEU A 240 -10.34 -11.66 13.15
N GLY A 241 -10.18 -12.34 12.01
CA GLY A 241 -10.40 -13.78 11.88
C GLY A 241 -9.41 -14.60 12.71
N GLY A 242 -8.14 -14.20 12.75
CA GLY A 242 -7.10 -14.84 13.55
C GLY A 242 -7.38 -14.75 15.05
N ALA A 243 -7.72 -13.56 15.56
CA ALA A 243 -8.08 -13.38 16.97
C ALA A 243 -9.34 -14.18 17.34
N ALA A 244 -10.38 -14.15 16.52
CA ALA A 244 -11.60 -14.93 16.73
C ALA A 244 -11.33 -16.44 16.74
N ARG A 245 -10.56 -16.94 15.77
CA ARG A 245 -10.18 -18.35 15.67
C ARG A 245 -9.43 -18.80 16.92
N THR A 246 -8.43 -18.05 17.36
CA THR A 246 -7.66 -18.35 18.57
C THR A 246 -8.57 -18.52 19.80
N GLY A 247 -9.53 -17.61 20.00
CA GLY A 247 -10.48 -17.70 21.11
C GLY A 247 -11.42 -18.89 20.99
N ILE A 248 -11.96 -19.17 19.81
CA ILE A 248 -12.90 -20.27 19.56
C ILE A 248 -12.20 -21.64 19.73
N GLU A 249 -11.02 -21.81 19.14
CA GLU A 249 -10.23 -23.05 19.28
C GLU A 249 -9.79 -23.29 20.74
N GLY A 250 -9.38 -22.21 21.43
CA GLY A 250 -9.07 -22.29 22.86
C GLY A 250 -10.28 -22.76 23.68
N PHE A 251 -11.47 -22.22 23.43
CA PHE A 251 -12.70 -22.68 24.07
C PHE A 251 -13.03 -24.16 23.77
N ARG A 252 -12.94 -24.56 22.50
CA ARG A 252 -13.19 -25.96 22.09
C ARG A 252 -12.26 -26.91 22.82
N LYS A 253 -10.96 -26.61 22.83
CA LYS A 253 -9.97 -27.40 23.57
C LYS A 253 -10.27 -27.51 25.07
N MET A 254 -10.63 -26.42 25.73
CA MET A 254 -11.00 -26.41 27.15
C MET A 254 -12.31 -27.15 27.47
N SER A 255 -13.25 -27.16 26.52
CA SER A 255 -14.58 -27.80 26.69
C SER A 255 -14.63 -29.24 26.18
N GLY A 256 -13.52 -29.82 25.67
CA GLY A 256 -13.49 -31.15 25.07
C GLY A 256 -14.31 -31.30 23.80
N ARG A 257 -14.47 -30.22 23.04
CA ARG A 257 -15.11 -30.19 21.71
C ARG A 257 -14.03 -30.06 20.65
N ASP A 258 -13.86 -31.07 19.84
CA ASP A 258 -13.00 -31.06 18.65
C ASP A 258 -13.67 -30.39 17.46
#